data_2c23adffed0429f59964c16a6ea2cee4
#
_entry.id   2c23adffed0429f59964c16a6ea2cee4
#
_cell.length_a   1.000
_cell.length_b   1.000
_cell.length_c   1.000
_cell.angle_alpha   90.00
_cell.angle_beta   90.00
_cell.angle_gamma   90.00
#
_symmetry.space_group_name_H-M   'P 1'
#
loop_
_entity.id
_entity.type
_entity.pdbx_description
1 polymer ?
#
loop_
_entity_poly.entity_id
_entity_poly.type
_entity_poly.pdbx_seq_one_letter_code
_entity_poly.pdbx_strand_id
1 'polypeptide(L)'
;MKANLLGFDATGLERFFEAQGEKPFRARQVLRWLHQRHEGDFAQMSDLAKALREKLVASSAVEAPQIVGDTTAADGTRKWLLKVDGANAVEAVFIPEASRGTLCVSSQAGCVLDCAFCSTGKQGFNRNLATAEIIGQLWLANRLLKDAGQGERPVTNVVMMGMGEPLLN
;
A
#
# COMPACT_ATOMS: atom_id res chain seq x y z
N MET A 1 -9.28 17.54 4.85
CA MET A 1 -8.89 16.11 4.74
C MET A 1 -7.37 16.09 4.59
N LYS A 2 -6.66 15.21 5.29
CA LYS A 2 -5.20 15.05 5.14
C LYS A 2 -4.89 14.28 3.85
N ALA A 3 -3.80 14.64 3.17
CA ALA A 3 -3.32 13.93 1.99
C ALA A 3 -2.67 12.61 2.40
N ASN A 4 -3.09 11.48 1.82
CA ASN A 4 -2.40 10.19 2.05
C ASN A 4 -1.16 10.10 1.15
N LEU A 5 0.03 10.09 1.77
CA LEU A 5 1.29 10.14 1.03
C LEU A 5 1.60 8.87 0.23
N LEU A 6 0.97 7.75 0.51
CA LEU A 6 1.08 6.52 -0.30
C LEU A 6 0.46 6.66 -1.69
N GLY A 7 -0.37 7.67 -1.91
CA GLY A 7 -1.02 7.94 -3.20
C GLY A 7 -0.19 8.78 -4.17
N PHE A 8 0.99 9.26 -3.78
CA PHE A 8 1.82 10.11 -4.63
C PHE A 8 2.98 9.34 -5.25
N ASP A 9 3.23 9.60 -6.52
CA ASP A 9 4.51 9.33 -7.15
C ASP A 9 5.54 10.41 -6.76
N ALA A 10 6.77 10.28 -7.26
CA ALA A 10 7.85 11.23 -6.95
C ALA A 10 7.50 12.66 -7.36
N THR A 11 6.95 12.84 -8.55
CA THR A 11 6.57 14.16 -9.10
C THR A 11 5.39 14.76 -8.35
N GLY A 12 4.39 13.96 -8.03
CA GLY A 12 3.23 14.38 -7.24
C GLY A 12 3.64 14.82 -5.83
N LEU A 13 4.56 14.08 -5.21
CA LEU A 13 5.06 14.43 -3.89
C LEU A 13 5.94 15.70 -3.92
N GLU A 14 6.74 15.92 -4.97
CA GLU A 14 7.50 17.16 -5.17
C GLU A 14 6.53 18.36 -5.24
N ARG A 15 5.47 18.28 -6.05
CA ARG A 15 4.43 19.32 -6.13
C ARG A 15 3.70 19.54 -4.80
N PHE A 16 3.45 18.48 -4.05
CA PHE A 16 2.85 18.58 -2.72
C PHE A 16 3.73 19.39 -1.76
N PHE A 17 5.06 19.18 -1.78
CA PHE A 17 6.00 19.95 -0.97
C PHE A 17 6.11 21.40 -1.43
N GLU A 18 6.20 21.66 -2.73
CA GLU A 18 6.24 23.00 -3.30
C GLU A 18 5.00 23.82 -2.91
N ALA A 19 3.80 23.23 -2.96
CA ALA A 19 2.56 23.86 -2.55
C ALA A 19 2.54 24.23 -1.05
N GLN A 20 3.39 23.60 -0.24
CA GLN A 20 3.56 23.93 1.19
C GLN A 20 4.76 24.85 1.45
N GLY A 21 5.41 25.38 0.40
CA GLY A 21 6.58 26.24 0.53
C GLY A 21 7.87 25.48 0.90
N GLU A 22 7.90 24.18 0.71
CA GLU A 22 9.06 23.32 0.97
C GLU A 22 9.84 23.04 -0.31
N LYS A 23 11.13 22.69 -0.17
CA LYS A 23 11.98 22.38 -1.33
C LYS A 23 11.63 21.00 -1.91
N PRO A 24 11.58 20.81 -3.25
CA PRO A 24 11.21 19.54 -3.90
C PRO A 24 12.03 18.32 -3.44
N PHE A 25 13.31 18.49 -3.12
CA PHE A 25 14.17 17.39 -2.69
C PHE A 25 13.67 16.69 -1.40
N ARG A 26 12.79 17.36 -0.62
CA ARG A 26 12.14 16.77 0.58
C ARG A 26 11.28 15.54 0.20
N ALA A 27 10.71 15.56 -1.00
CA ALA A 27 9.97 14.41 -1.52
C ALA A 27 10.81 13.12 -1.50
N ARG A 28 12.07 13.19 -1.96
CA ARG A 28 12.98 12.03 -1.99
C ARG A 28 13.33 11.52 -0.59
N GLN A 29 13.43 12.42 0.39
CA GLN A 29 13.67 12.01 1.78
C GLN A 29 12.46 11.23 2.30
N VAL A 30 11.24 11.77 2.12
CA VAL A 30 10.01 11.11 2.56
C VAL A 30 9.78 9.79 1.81
N LEU A 31 9.97 9.73 0.49
CA LEU A 31 9.86 8.48 -0.27
C LEU A 31 10.78 7.38 0.25
N ARG A 32 12.00 7.71 0.68
CA ARG A 32 12.91 6.73 1.30
C ARG A 32 12.34 6.18 2.61
N TRP A 33 11.77 7.03 3.44
CA TRP A 33 11.13 6.60 4.67
C TRP A 33 9.93 5.70 4.39
N LEU A 34 9.06 6.11 3.48
CA LEU A 34 7.85 5.36 3.12
C LEU A 34 8.18 4.01 2.48
N HIS A 35 9.02 3.98 1.43
CA HIS A 35 9.16 2.81 0.57
C HIS A 35 10.42 1.97 0.78
N GLN A 36 11.44 2.49 1.46
CA GLN A 36 12.63 1.70 1.79
C GLN A 36 12.64 1.26 3.25
N ARG A 37 12.14 2.11 4.16
CA ARG A 37 12.09 1.82 5.59
C ARG A 37 10.72 1.32 6.04
N HIS A 38 9.69 1.52 5.23
CA HIS A 38 8.28 1.22 5.51
C HIS A 38 7.79 1.91 6.80
N GLU A 39 8.28 3.14 7.04
CA GLU A 39 7.95 3.93 8.21
C GLU A 39 6.88 4.98 7.87
N GLY A 40 5.81 4.99 8.63
CA GLY A 40 4.68 5.93 8.46
C GLY A 40 4.59 6.99 9.55
N ASP A 41 5.33 6.83 10.67
CA ASP A 41 5.38 7.82 11.73
C ASP A 41 6.38 8.93 11.38
N PHE A 42 5.87 10.12 11.11
CA PHE A 42 6.73 11.28 10.82
C PHE A 42 7.68 11.62 11.96
N ALA A 43 7.38 11.26 13.20
CA ALA A 43 8.27 11.49 14.34
C ALA A 43 9.58 10.71 14.22
N GLN A 44 9.56 9.55 13.55
CA GLN A 44 10.72 8.68 13.33
C GLN A 44 11.61 9.15 12.18
N MET A 45 11.15 10.08 11.34
CA MET A 45 11.89 10.57 10.16
C MET A 45 12.97 11.57 10.57
N SER A 46 14.05 11.06 11.16
CA SER A 46 15.06 11.84 11.87
C SER A 46 15.90 12.78 10.98
N ASP A 47 15.97 12.54 9.66
CA ASP A 47 16.64 13.42 8.69
C ASP A 47 15.77 14.57 8.19
N LEU A 48 14.52 14.66 8.67
CA LEU A 48 13.62 15.78 8.44
C LEU A 48 13.65 16.74 9.64
N ALA A 49 13.68 18.04 9.36
CA ALA A 49 13.58 19.06 10.39
C ALA A 49 12.28 18.92 11.21
N LYS A 50 12.33 19.19 12.50
CA LYS A 50 11.16 19.08 13.41
C LYS A 50 9.95 19.85 12.88
N ALA A 51 10.14 21.10 12.45
CA ALA A 51 9.07 21.93 11.89
C ALA A 51 8.41 21.29 10.66
N LEU A 52 9.19 20.60 9.79
CA LEU A 52 8.64 19.89 8.64
C LEU A 52 7.83 18.66 9.07
N ARG A 53 8.30 17.90 10.06
CA ARG A 53 7.54 16.75 10.60
C ARG A 53 6.20 17.18 11.19
N GLU A 54 6.18 18.30 11.95
CA GLU A 54 4.95 18.88 12.49
C GLU A 54 3.98 19.34 11.39
N LYS A 55 4.51 19.97 10.31
CA LYS A 55 3.74 20.35 9.13
C LYS A 55 3.13 19.13 8.44
N LEU A 56 3.90 18.02 8.27
CA LEU A 56 3.40 16.79 7.69
C LEU A 56 2.29 16.16 8.54
N VAL A 57 2.45 16.12 9.86
CA VAL A 57 1.40 15.64 10.76
C VAL A 57 0.10 16.45 10.59
N ALA A 58 0.19 17.76 10.36
CA ALA A 58 -0.99 18.59 10.17
C ALA A 58 -1.66 18.41 8.80
N SER A 59 -0.88 18.26 7.71
CA SER A 59 -1.35 18.30 6.33
C SER A 59 -1.52 16.96 5.66
N SER A 60 -0.88 15.91 6.18
CA SER A 60 -0.81 14.59 5.53
C SER A 60 -0.92 13.42 6.52
N ALA A 61 -1.02 12.22 5.97
CA ALA A 61 -1.00 10.97 6.70
C ALA A 61 -0.34 9.86 5.85
N VAL A 62 0.01 8.76 6.48
CA VAL A 62 0.44 7.51 5.83
C VAL A 62 -0.56 6.45 6.27
N GLU A 63 -1.57 6.22 5.43
CA GLU A 63 -2.69 5.35 5.75
C GLU A 63 -2.73 4.17 4.77
N ALA A 64 -2.36 3.00 5.25
CA ALA A 64 -2.56 1.73 4.56
C ALA A 64 -3.94 1.14 4.92
N PRO A 65 -4.51 0.23 4.09
CA PRO A 65 -5.73 -0.49 4.43
C PRO A 65 -5.61 -1.23 5.75
N GLN A 66 -6.71 -1.30 6.50
CA GLN A 66 -6.75 -1.97 7.79
C GLN A 66 -6.88 -3.49 7.63
N ILE A 67 -6.04 -4.27 8.33
CA ILE A 67 -6.17 -5.73 8.37
C ILE A 67 -7.41 -6.10 9.20
N VAL A 68 -8.31 -6.87 8.59
CA VAL A 68 -9.49 -7.45 9.24
C VAL A 68 -9.49 -8.98 9.22
N GLY A 69 -8.55 -9.58 8.50
CA GLY A 69 -8.28 -11.02 8.50
C GLY A 69 -6.85 -11.31 8.09
N ASP A 70 -6.24 -12.32 8.69
CA ASP A 70 -4.86 -12.75 8.44
C ASP A 70 -4.78 -14.28 8.59
N THR A 71 -4.38 -14.96 7.54
CA THR A 71 -4.30 -16.42 7.50
C THR A 71 -2.99 -16.85 6.84
N THR A 72 -2.28 -17.78 7.47
CA THR A 72 -1.05 -18.35 6.92
C THR A 72 -1.25 -19.83 6.67
N ALA A 73 -0.94 -20.30 5.47
CA ALA A 73 -0.96 -21.70 5.07
C ALA A 73 0.34 -22.42 5.46
N ALA A 74 0.35 -23.75 5.39
CA ALA A 74 1.49 -24.57 5.79
C ALA A 74 2.75 -24.35 4.92
N ASP A 75 2.59 -23.89 3.69
CA ASP A 75 3.68 -23.53 2.77
C ASP A 75 4.22 -22.11 2.99
N GLY A 76 3.71 -21.39 3.99
CA GLY A 76 4.07 -20.00 4.28
C GLY A 76 3.31 -18.96 3.46
N THR A 77 2.43 -19.36 2.53
CA THR A 77 1.54 -18.43 1.84
C THR A 77 0.66 -17.70 2.86
N ARG A 78 0.64 -16.37 2.81
CA ARG A 78 -0.11 -15.54 3.75
C ARG A 78 -1.12 -14.69 3.03
N LYS A 79 -2.36 -14.76 3.46
CA LYS A 79 -3.48 -14.02 2.91
C LYS A 79 -4.01 -13.03 3.93
N TRP A 80 -4.13 -11.78 3.51
CA TRP A 80 -4.78 -10.73 4.30
C TRP A 80 -6.10 -10.32 3.68
N LEU A 81 -7.10 -10.14 4.53
CA LEU A 81 -8.32 -9.40 4.20
C LEU A 81 -8.13 -7.96 4.69
N LEU A 82 -8.19 -7.02 3.77
CA LEU A 82 -7.82 -5.63 3.96
C LEU A 82 -9.06 -4.74 3.78
N LYS A 83 -9.51 -4.09 4.84
CA LYS A 83 -10.60 -3.12 4.80
C LYS A 83 -10.10 -1.84 4.15
N VAL A 84 -10.75 -1.43 3.05
CA VAL A 84 -10.41 -0.23 2.28
C VAL A 84 -11.36 0.95 2.56
N ASP A 85 -12.57 0.65 3.05
CA ASP A 85 -13.53 1.65 3.55
C ASP A 85 -14.57 1.01 4.49
N GLY A 86 -15.65 1.75 4.81
CA GLY A 86 -16.70 1.29 5.73
C GLY A 86 -17.43 0.01 5.27
N ALA A 87 -17.49 -0.25 3.96
CA ALA A 87 -18.29 -1.32 3.36
C ALA A 87 -17.45 -2.36 2.60
N ASN A 88 -16.23 -2.02 2.19
CA ASN A 88 -15.42 -2.81 1.27
C ASN A 88 -14.16 -3.37 1.91
N ALA A 89 -13.88 -4.62 1.60
CA ALA A 89 -12.60 -5.27 1.88
C ALA A 89 -12.08 -5.97 0.62
N VAL A 90 -10.75 -6.04 0.50
CA VAL A 90 -10.06 -6.71 -0.59
C VAL A 90 -9.01 -7.67 -0.06
N GLU A 91 -8.61 -8.63 -0.88
CA GLU A 91 -7.58 -9.60 -0.51
C GLU A 91 -6.21 -9.19 -1.07
N ALA A 92 -5.17 -9.42 -0.28
CA ALA A 92 -3.78 -9.45 -0.73
C ALA A 92 -3.14 -10.76 -0.30
N VAL A 93 -2.31 -11.36 -1.18
CA VAL A 93 -1.71 -12.68 -0.92
C VAL A 93 -0.21 -12.60 -1.15
N PHE A 94 0.56 -12.97 -0.12
CA PHE A 94 1.99 -13.15 -0.21
C PHE A 94 2.33 -14.63 -0.41
N ILE A 95 3.12 -14.93 -1.44
CA ILE A 95 3.56 -16.26 -1.80
C ILE A 95 5.08 -16.31 -1.68
N PRO A 96 5.63 -16.93 -0.61
CA PRO A 96 7.07 -17.11 -0.46
C PRO A 96 7.57 -18.22 -1.37
N GLU A 97 8.72 -18.00 -1.96
CA GLU A 97 9.49 -19.00 -2.69
C GLU A 97 10.96 -18.93 -2.24
N ALA A 98 11.76 -19.94 -2.58
CA ALA A 98 13.15 -20.06 -2.10
C ALA A 98 14.02 -18.82 -2.36
N SER A 99 13.80 -18.10 -3.47
CA SER A 99 14.61 -16.95 -3.89
C SER A 99 13.81 -15.67 -4.13
N ARG A 100 12.48 -15.72 -3.98
CA ARG A 100 11.61 -14.57 -4.23
C ARG A 100 10.36 -14.59 -3.34
N GLY A 101 9.78 -13.42 -3.11
CA GLY A 101 8.47 -13.27 -2.51
C GLY A 101 7.55 -12.52 -3.47
N THR A 102 6.45 -13.15 -3.88
CA THR A 102 5.47 -12.54 -4.78
C THR A 102 4.27 -12.06 -3.98
N LEU A 103 3.94 -10.78 -4.12
CA LEU A 103 2.71 -10.22 -3.56
C LEU A 103 1.67 -10.03 -4.65
N CYS A 104 0.53 -10.69 -4.50
CA CYS A 104 -0.66 -10.48 -5.30
C CYS A 104 -1.51 -9.39 -4.65
N VAL A 105 -1.79 -8.31 -5.39
CA VAL A 105 -2.58 -7.17 -4.91
C VAL A 105 -3.88 -7.01 -5.70
N SER A 106 -4.87 -6.40 -5.06
CA SER A 106 -6.17 -6.08 -5.63
C SER A 106 -6.21 -4.66 -6.19
N SER A 107 -6.98 -4.44 -7.25
CA SER A 107 -7.17 -3.14 -7.91
C SER A 107 -8.58 -2.57 -7.79
N GLN A 108 -9.59 -3.41 -7.49
CA GLN A 108 -10.98 -3.01 -7.34
C GLN A 108 -11.61 -3.70 -6.13
N ALA A 109 -12.62 -3.09 -5.54
CA ALA A 109 -13.56 -3.77 -4.66
C ALA A 109 -14.65 -4.43 -5.52
N GLY A 110 -14.63 -5.77 -5.57
CA GLY A 110 -15.33 -6.54 -6.59
C GLY A 110 -14.60 -6.49 -7.94
N CYS A 111 -15.29 -6.75 -9.03
CA CYS A 111 -14.73 -6.68 -10.37
C CYS A 111 -15.79 -6.22 -11.39
N VAL A 112 -15.37 -5.37 -12.33
CA VAL A 112 -16.24 -4.89 -13.41
C VAL A 112 -16.47 -5.97 -14.47
N LEU A 113 -15.60 -6.99 -14.56
CA LEU A 113 -15.73 -8.12 -15.48
C LEU A 113 -16.44 -9.30 -14.79
N ASP A 114 -17.42 -9.89 -15.49
CA ASP A 114 -18.12 -11.09 -15.03
C ASP A 114 -17.53 -12.34 -15.67
N CYS A 115 -16.28 -12.68 -15.31
CA CYS A 115 -15.64 -13.90 -15.78
C CYS A 115 -16.30 -15.14 -15.15
N ALA A 116 -16.74 -16.08 -15.97
CA ALA A 116 -17.54 -17.24 -15.55
C ALA A 116 -16.88 -18.12 -14.48
N PHE A 117 -15.54 -18.13 -14.41
CA PHE A 117 -14.75 -18.94 -13.47
C PHE A 117 -14.30 -18.15 -12.21
N CYS A 118 -14.56 -16.83 -12.14
CA CYS A 118 -13.99 -15.95 -11.12
C CYS A 118 -15.01 -15.62 -10.01
N SER A 119 -14.71 -15.97 -8.78
CA SER A 119 -15.56 -15.64 -7.63
C SER A 119 -15.70 -14.13 -7.41
N THR A 120 -14.63 -13.36 -7.68
CA THR A 120 -14.68 -11.89 -7.57
C THR A 120 -15.62 -11.26 -8.61
N GLY A 121 -15.63 -11.78 -9.85
CA GLY A 121 -16.59 -11.33 -10.87
C GLY A 121 -18.04 -11.49 -10.43
N LYS A 122 -18.36 -12.61 -9.75
CA LYS A 122 -19.72 -12.89 -9.23
C LYS A 122 -20.15 -11.98 -8.08
N GLN A 123 -19.21 -11.29 -7.42
CA GLN A 123 -19.54 -10.31 -6.37
C GLN A 123 -20.04 -8.98 -6.95
N GLY A 124 -19.83 -8.77 -8.26
CA GLY A 124 -20.10 -7.52 -8.93
C GLY A 124 -19.05 -6.43 -8.61
N PHE A 125 -19.18 -5.32 -9.32
CA PHE A 125 -18.30 -4.16 -9.16
C PHE A 125 -18.87 -3.18 -8.14
N ASN A 126 -18.03 -2.75 -7.19
CA ASN A 126 -18.38 -1.68 -6.27
C ASN A 126 -17.64 -0.38 -6.64
N ARG A 127 -16.29 -0.39 -6.62
CA ARG A 127 -15.49 0.77 -7.00
C ARG A 127 -14.04 0.40 -7.34
N ASN A 128 -13.37 1.32 -8.00
CA ASN A 128 -11.93 1.28 -8.16
C ASN A 128 -11.23 1.59 -6.82
N LEU A 129 -10.09 0.96 -6.57
CA LEU A 129 -9.23 1.35 -5.48
C LEU A 129 -8.42 2.59 -5.87
N ALA A 130 -8.23 3.49 -4.92
CA ALA A 130 -7.31 4.61 -5.08
C ALA A 130 -5.86 4.12 -5.10
N THR A 131 -4.96 4.89 -5.71
CA THR A 131 -3.52 4.59 -5.74
C THR A 131 -2.96 4.30 -4.33
N ALA A 132 -3.35 5.11 -3.34
CA ALA A 132 -2.93 4.90 -1.94
C ALA A 132 -3.37 3.55 -1.36
N GLU A 133 -4.54 3.05 -1.77
CA GLU A 133 -5.06 1.76 -1.30
C GLU A 133 -4.33 0.59 -1.98
N ILE A 134 -3.96 0.74 -3.26
CA ILE A 134 -3.18 -0.28 -3.98
C ILE A 134 -1.75 -0.33 -3.44
N ILE A 135 -1.07 0.81 -3.38
CA ILE A 135 0.30 0.92 -2.84
C ILE A 135 0.34 0.56 -1.34
N GLY A 136 -0.72 0.90 -0.61
CA GLY A 136 -0.88 0.56 0.80
C GLY A 136 -0.85 -0.94 1.08
N GLN A 137 -1.34 -1.78 0.16
CA GLN A 137 -1.25 -3.25 0.28
C GLN A 137 0.21 -3.70 0.27
N LEU A 138 1.02 -3.18 -0.67
CA LEU A 138 2.45 -3.48 -0.76
C LEU A 138 3.23 -2.95 0.46
N TRP A 139 2.94 -1.70 0.86
CA TRP A 139 3.58 -1.07 2.00
C TRP A 139 3.34 -1.85 3.29
N LEU A 140 2.09 -2.24 3.52
CA LEU A 140 1.67 -3.02 4.68
C LEU A 140 2.31 -4.42 4.70
N ALA A 141 2.28 -5.12 3.54
CA ALA A 141 2.87 -6.45 3.42
C ALA A 141 4.38 -6.43 3.73
N ASN A 142 5.14 -5.50 3.16
CA ASN A 142 6.58 -5.37 3.45
C ASN A 142 6.85 -5.12 4.93
N ARG A 143 6.08 -4.24 5.58
CA ARG A 143 6.21 -3.94 7.01
C ARG A 143 5.96 -5.18 7.87
N LEU A 144 4.84 -5.87 7.64
CA LEU A 144 4.46 -7.07 8.41
C LEU A 144 5.45 -8.23 8.24
N LEU A 145 5.93 -8.44 7.01
CA LEU A 145 6.87 -9.51 6.71
C LEU A 145 8.27 -9.21 7.27
N LYS A 146 8.70 -7.95 7.21
CA LYS A 146 9.93 -7.48 7.85
C LYS A 146 9.87 -7.65 9.37
N ASP A 147 8.79 -7.24 10.01
CA ASP A 147 8.56 -7.39 11.44
C ASP A 147 8.51 -8.88 11.86
N ALA A 148 8.08 -9.76 10.96
CA ALA A 148 8.13 -11.22 11.13
C ALA A 148 9.51 -11.85 10.84
N GLY A 149 10.55 -11.05 10.56
CA GLY A 149 11.92 -11.53 10.34
C GLY A 149 12.18 -12.12 8.96
N GLN A 150 11.33 -11.87 7.97
CA GLN A 150 11.51 -12.39 6.60
C GLN A 150 12.49 -11.55 5.74
N GLY A 151 13.40 -10.83 6.39
CA GLY A 151 14.43 -10.02 5.74
C GLY A 151 14.00 -8.59 5.42
N GLU A 152 14.94 -7.81 4.88
CA GLU A 152 14.74 -6.38 4.61
C GLU A 152 13.84 -6.10 3.38
N ARG A 153 13.76 -7.03 2.44
CA ARG A 153 12.97 -6.92 1.21
C ARG A 153 12.23 -8.23 0.92
N PRO A 154 11.23 -8.58 1.74
CA PRO A 154 10.53 -9.84 1.59
C PRO A 154 9.72 -9.92 0.29
N VAL A 155 9.14 -8.82 -0.17
CA VAL A 155 8.43 -8.75 -1.45
C VAL A 155 9.41 -8.32 -2.54
N THR A 156 9.64 -9.21 -3.51
CA THR A 156 10.51 -8.96 -4.67
C THR A 156 9.71 -8.76 -5.96
N ASN A 157 8.51 -9.32 -6.03
CA ASN A 157 7.62 -9.25 -7.18
C ASN A 157 6.22 -8.80 -6.73
N VAL A 158 5.57 -7.98 -7.55
CA VAL A 158 4.16 -7.61 -7.34
C VAL A 158 3.38 -8.01 -8.59
N VAL A 159 2.24 -8.67 -8.38
CA VAL A 159 1.31 -9.03 -9.46
C VAL A 159 -0.09 -8.48 -9.15
N MET A 160 -0.71 -7.88 -10.14
CA MET A 160 -2.08 -7.33 -10.02
C MET A 160 -3.11 -8.37 -10.44
N MET A 161 -3.08 -9.53 -9.77
CA MET A 161 -3.92 -10.70 -10.05
C MET A 161 -4.90 -11.00 -8.91
N GLY A 162 -5.13 -10.03 -8.02
CA GLY A 162 -6.11 -10.12 -6.94
C GLY A 162 -7.52 -9.77 -7.43
N MET A 163 -8.26 -9.05 -6.59
CA MET A 163 -9.61 -8.62 -6.94
C MET A 163 -9.58 -7.44 -7.93
N GLY A 164 -10.42 -7.51 -8.97
CA GLY A 164 -10.59 -6.46 -9.96
C GLY A 164 -9.79 -6.67 -11.25
N GLU A 165 -10.14 -5.87 -12.28
CA GLU A 165 -9.40 -5.76 -13.54
C GLU A 165 -8.52 -4.49 -13.50
N PRO A 166 -7.18 -4.63 -13.41
CA PRO A 166 -6.31 -3.47 -13.23
C PRO A 166 -6.30 -2.50 -14.44
N LEU A 167 -6.57 -2.99 -15.65
CA LEU A 167 -6.62 -2.14 -16.84
C LEU A 167 -7.91 -1.32 -16.95
N LEU A 168 -8.87 -1.56 -16.07
CA LEU A 168 -10.14 -0.84 -15.99
C LEU A 168 -10.26 -0.01 -14.69
N ASN A 169 -9.16 0.15 -13.99
CA ASN A 169 -9.08 1.05 -12.83
C ASN A 169 -8.57 2.44 -13.22
#